data_2a4d55c33b7e35c6e835c4a16a8388bf
#
_entry.id   2a4d55c33b7e35c6e835c4a16a8388bf
#
_cell.length_a   1.000
_cell.length_b   1.000
_cell.length_c   1.000
_cell.angle_alpha   90.00
_cell.angle_beta   90.00
_cell.angle_gamma   90.00
#
_symmetry.space_group_name_H-M   'P 1'
#
loop_
_entity.id
_entity.type
_entity.pdbx_description
1 polymer ?
#
loop_
_entity_poly.entity_id
_entity_poly.type
_entity_poly.pdbx_seq_one_letter_code
_entity_poly.pdbx_strand_id
1 'polypeptide(L)'
;MEKQFLKQRSDFEKSCVEREKKYHFPQGVIFETDIAYAKDKNKAHRLDRYRPKGKEAQILPVIINVHGGGLLLGNKEFNKYFCALLSKKGFLVYSMEYRLIPDCTFFDQLRDIFLAMDFVKEHAAADGGDLSHVYLVGDSGGACLATYANAIQNSKKIAKAAGVKPSGLKVHALGLISGMFYTTKFDKIGLFLPESHAVIDMLT
;
A
#
# COMPACT_ATOMS: atom_id res chain seq x y z
N MET A 1 6.36 -25.68 1.44
CA MET A 1 6.46 -24.25 1.70
C MET A 1 5.42 -23.47 0.89
N GLU A 2 5.47 -23.44 -0.44
CA GLU A 2 4.52 -22.70 -1.30
C GLU A 2 3.03 -22.99 -1.03
N LYS A 3 2.63 -24.26 -0.92
CA LYS A 3 1.25 -24.66 -0.58
C LYS A 3 0.78 -24.11 0.77
N GLN A 4 1.67 -23.96 1.74
CA GLN A 4 1.36 -23.43 3.06
C GLN A 4 1.08 -21.92 2.98
N PHE A 5 1.88 -21.15 2.20
CA PHE A 5 1.63 -19.74 1.96
C PHE A 5 0.33 -19.49 1.23
N LEU A 6 0.05 -20.27 0.17
CA LEU A 6 -1.22 -20.15 -0.57
C LEU A 6 -2.43 -20.43 0.34
N LYS A 7 -2.30 -21.42 1.25
CA LYS A 7 -3.35 -21.69 2.24
C LYS A 7 -3.52 -20.52 3.20
N GLN A 8 -2.44 -19.97 3.75
CA GLN A 8 -2.49 -18.80 4.65
C GLN A 8 -3.13 -17.58 3.97
N ARG A 9 -2.79 -17.30 2.70
CA ARG A 9 -3.47 -16.23 1.92
C ARG A 9 -4.96 -16.48 1.83
N SER A 10 -5.38 -17.68 1.41
CA SER A 10 -6.80 -18.03 1.28
C SER A 10 -7.54 -17.93 2.61
N ASP A 11 -6.95 -18.41 3.70
CA ASP A 11 -7.59 -18.35 5.03
C ASP A 11 -7.67 -16.89 5.53
N PHE A 12 -6.65 -16.08 5.28
CA PHE A 12 -6.65 -14.65 5.60
C PHE A 12 -7.72 -13.89 4.78
N GLU A 13 -7.81 -14.11 3.47
CA GLU A 13 -8.83 -13.50 2.62
C GLU A 13 -10.24 -13.84 3.09
N LYS A 14 -10.51 -15.13 3.44
CA LYS A 14 -11.80 -15.54 4.00
C LYS A 14 -12.09 -14.81 5.30
N SER A 15 -11.11 -14.68 6.19
CA SER A 15 -11.27 -13.96 7.46
C SER A 15 -11.57 -12.49 7.26
N CYS A 16 -10.99 -11.87 6.22
CA CYS A 16 -11.27 -10.49 5.84
C CYS A 16 -12.72 -10.33 5.34
N VAL A 17 -13.19 -11.22 4.47
CA VAL A 17 -14.59 -11.22 3.98
C VAL A 17 -15.58 -11.36 5.12
N GLU A 18 -15.33 -12.27 6.09
CA GLU A 18 -16.20 -12.41 7.26
C GLU A 18 -16.16 -11.15 8.17
N ARG A 19 -15.00 -10.53 8.31
CA ARG A 19 -14.87 -9.28 9.06
C ARG A 19 -15.64 -8.14 8.39
N GLU A 20 -15.61 -8.07 7.07
CA GLU A 20 -16.29 -7.04 6.30
C GLU A 20 -17.82 -7.05 6.49
N LYS A 21 -18.42 -8.23 6.69
CA LYS A 21 -19.84 -8.36 6.99
C LYS A 21 -20.28 -7.60 8.24
N LYS A 22 -19.34 -7.28 9.13
CA LYS A 22 -19.58 -6.53 10.38
C LYS A 22 -19.57 -5.03 10.21
N TYR A 23 -19.11 -4.52 9.06
CA TYR A 23 -18.95 -3.09 8.81
C TYR A 23 -19.85 -2.63 7.67
N HIS A 24 -20.45 -1.46 7.82
CA HIS A 24 -21.13 -0.78 6.75
C HIS A 24 -20.19 0.18 6.05
N PHE A 25 -20.13 0.11 4.73
CA PHE A 25 -19.30 1.03 3.96
C PHE A 25 -19.78 2.47 4.21
N PRO A 26 -18.85 3.42 4.50
CA PRO A 26 -19.23 4.78 4.85
C PRO A 26 -19.98 5.48 3.71
N GLN A 27 -21.19 5.99 3.99
CA GLN A 27 -21.93 6.79 3.02
C GLN A 27 -21.20 8.11 2.74
N GLY A 28 -21.47 8.70 1.57
CA GLY A 28 -20.89 9.99 1.17
C GLY A 28 -19.46 9.89 0.64
N VAL A 29 -19.09 8.73 0.10
CA VAL A 29 -17.82 8.50 -0.60
C VAL A 29 -18.12 8.01 -2.00
N ILE A 30 -17.48 8.62 -3.00
CA ILE A 30 -17.38 8.12 -4.37
C ILE A 30 -16.10 7.30 -4.44
N PHE A 31 -16.16 6.11 -5.00
CA PHE A 31 -14.97 5.29 -5.19
C PHE A 31 -14.99 4.59 -6.53
N GLU A 32 -13.82 4.37 -7.06
CA GLU A 32 -13.56 3.65 -8.30
C GLU A 32 -12.51 2.58 -8.01
N THR A 33 -12.77 1.37 -8.49
CA THR A 33 -11.93 0.21 -8.19
C THR A 33 -11.14 -0.24 -9.41
N ASP A 34 -10.05 -0.95 -9.16
CA ASP A 34 -9.27 -1.66 -10.17
C ASP A 34 -8.66 -0.77 -11.27
N ILE A 35 -8.37 0.48 -10.95
CA ILE A 35 -7.67 1.41 -11.84
C ILE A 35 -6.24 0.88 -12.06
N ALA A 36 -5.87 0.63 -13.32
CA ALA A 36 -4.51 0.18 -13.66
C ALA A 36 -3.50 1.30 -13.46
N TYR A 37 -2.50 1.11 -12.61
CA TYR A 37 -1.41 2.07 -12.45
C TYR A 37 -0.15 1.73 -13.27
N ALA A 38 -0.12 0.57 -13.92
CA ALA A 38 0.93 0.19 -14.86
C ALA A 38 0.34 -0.31 -16.18
N LYS A 39 1.11 -0.24 -17.26
CA LYS A 39 0.69 -0.63 -18.61
C LYS A 39 0.79 -2.14 -18.88
N ASP A 40 1.06 -2.92 -17.87
CA ASP A 40 1.13 -4.37 -17.96
C ASP A 40 -0.22 -5.03 -17.63
N LYS A 41 -0.29 -6.34 -17.72
CA LYS A 41 -1.49 -7.12 -17.39
C LYS A 41 -1.46 -7.68 -15.97
N ASN A 42 -0.55 -7.21 -15.11
CA ASN A 42 -0.42 -7.72 -13.75
C ASN A 42 -1.62 -7.27 -12.90
N LYS A 43 -2.31 -8.23 -12.31
CA LYS A 43 -3.48 -7.95 -11.46
C LYS A 43 -3.12 -7.20 -10.18
N ALA A 44 -1.88 -7.31 -9.70
CA ALA A 44 -1.40 -6.56 -8.55
C ALA A 44 -1.06 -5.09 -8.89
N HIS A 45 -1.06 -4.70 -10.18
CA HIS A 45 -0.84 -3.31 -10.56
C HIS A 45 -2.16 -2.55 -10.74
N ARG A 46 -2.96 -2.59 -9.68
CA ARG A 46 -4.27 -1.92 -9.59
C ARG A 46 -4.34 -1.08 -8.30
N LEU A 47 -5.11 -0.03 -8.35
CA LEU A 47 -5.45 0.76 -7.18
C LEU A 47 -6.94 1.12 -7.19
N ASP A 48 -7.44 1.45 -5.99
CA ASP A 48 -8.76 2.02 -5.82
C ASP A 48 -8.64 3.49 -5.45
N ARG A 49 -9.53 4.33 -5.96
CA ARG A 49 -9.59 5.75 -5.68
C ARG A 49 -10.84 6.08 -4.90
N TYR A 50 -10.69 6.87 -3.83
CA TYR A 50 -11.80 7.31 -2.98
C TYR A 50 -11.82 8.83 -2.90
N ARG A 51 -13.02 9.41 -3.05
CA ARG A 51 -13.24 10.84 -2.99
C ARG A 51 -14.50 11.16 -2.18
N PRO A 52 -14.55 12.23 -1.37
CA PRO A 52 -15.78 12.62 -0.68
C PRO A 52 -16.83 13.11 -1.69
N LYS A 53 -18.05 12.59 -1.58
CA LYS A 53 -19.19 13.03 -2.39
C LYS A 53 -19.57 14.46 -2.06
N GLY A 54 -19.92 15.25 -3.07
CA GLY A 54 -20.27 16.68 -2.93
C GLY A 54 -19.06 17.61 -2.83
N LYS A 55 -17.83 17.08 -3.03
CA LYS A 55 -16.59 17.86 -3.07
C LYS A 55 -15.83 17.68 -4.38
N GLU A 56 -16.53 17.31 -5.45
CA GLU A 56 -15.93 16.96 -6.74
C GLU A 56 -15.15 18.12 -7.36
N ALA A 57 -15.56 19.37 -7.10
CA ALA A 57 -14.88 20.58 -7.57
C ALA A 57 -13.76 21.06 -6.62
N GLN A 58 -13.58 20.45 -5.45
CA GLN A 58 -12.54 20.88 -4.51
C GLN A 58 -11.21 20.19 -4.84
N ILE A 59 -10.11 20.92 -4.66
CA ILE A 59 -8.76 20.35 -4.66
C ILE A 59 -8.48 19.81 -3.26
N LEU A 60 -8.11 18.54 -3.16
CA LEU A 60 -7.97 17.81 -1.91
C LEU A 60 -6.54 17.32 -1.70
N PRO A 61 -6.02 17.32 -0.47
CA PRO A 61 -4.77 16.66 -0.16
C PRO A 61 -4.86 15.17 -0.49
N VAL A 62 -3.74 14.60 -0.92
CA VAL A 62 -3.66 13.24 -1.46
C VAL A 62 -3.09 12.29 -0.42
N ILE A 63 -3.71 11.13 -0.27
CA ILE A 63 -3.17 9.99 0.47
C ILE A 63 -2.93 8.84 -0.49
N ILE A 64 -1.74 8.23 -0.43
CA ILE A 64 -1.44 6.93 -1.02
C ILE A 64 -1.40 5.93 0.13
N ASN A 65 -2.30 4.94 0.12
CA ASN A 65 -2.39 3.91 1.13
C ASN A 65 -1.74 2.61 0.64
N VAL A 66 -0.87 2.06 1.47
CA VAL A 66 -0.17 0.77 1.27
C VAL A 66 -0.68 -0.20 2.32
N HIS A 67 -1.37 -1.26 1.89
CA HIS A 67 -1.99 -2.21 2.82
C HIS A 67 -0.97 -3.07 3.56
N GLY A 68 -1.34 -3.56 4.74
CA GLY A 68 -0.59 -4.52 5.54
C GLY A 68 -0.76 -5.96 5.05
N GLY A 69 -0.25 -6.89 5.83
CA GLY A 69 -0.31 -8.33 5.55
C GLY A 69 1.06 -9.02 5.60
N GLY A 70 2.03 -8.44 6.31
CA GLY A 70 3.35 -9.04 6.53
C GLY A 70 4.15 -9.25 5.24
N LEU A 71 3.87 -8.50 4.17
CA LEU A 71 4.47 -8.62 2.83
C LEU A 71 4.02 -9.85 2.02
N LEU A 72 3.25 -10.74 2.64
CA LEU A 72 2.87 -12.07 2.14
C LEU A 72 1.38 -12.18 1.85
N LEU A 73 0.56 -11.37 2.50
CA LEU A 73 -0.89 -11.46 2.58
C LEU A 73 -1.53 -10.11 2.31
N GLY A 74 -2.85 -10.11 2.15
CA GLY A 74 -3.65 -8.90 2.01
C GLY A 74 -3.85 -8.47 0.57
N ASN A 75 -4.62 -7.43 0.42
CA ASN A 75 -4.95 -6.76 -0.83
C ASN A 75 -5.44 -5.34 -0.54
N LYS A 76 -5.62 -4.53 -1.57
CA LYS A 76 -6.08 -3.13 -1.44
C LYS A 76 -7.46 -3.00 -0.76
N GLU A 77 -8.32 -4.01 -0.89
CA GLU A 77 -9.65 -4.04 -0.27
C GLU A 77 -9.58 -4.18 1.25
N PHE A 78 -8.47 -4.72 1.78
CA PHE A 78 -8.25 -4.87 3.23
C PHE A 78 -8.41 -3.55 3.98
N ASN A 79 -8.02 -2.43 3.37
CA ASN A 79 -8.10 -1.10 3.95
C ASN A 79 -9.26 -0.24 3.40
N LYS A 80 -10.21 -0.81 2.65
CA LYS A 80 -11.25 -0.03 1.96
C LYS A 80 -12.10 0.85 2.89
N TYR A 81 -12.45 0.36 4.08
CA TYR A 81 -13.21 1.13 5.06
C TYR A 81 -12.38 2.28 5.64
N PHE A 82 -11.13 2.01 5.94
CA PHE A 82 -10.17 3.03 6.42
C PHE A 82 -9.96 4.11 5.36
N CYS A 83 -9.72 3.73 4.11
CA CYS A 83 -9.57 4.67 2.99
C CYS A 83 -10.83 5.50 2.77
N ALA A 84 -12.02 4.89 2.87
CA ALA A 84 -13.29 5.61 2.78
C ALA A 84 -13.47 6.62 3.93
N LEU A 85 -13.06 6.28 5.16
CA LEU A 85 -13.11 7.19 6.29
C LEU A 85 -12.13 8.35 6.13
N LEU A 86 -10.91 8.11 5.63
CA LEU A 86 -9.95 9.18 5.30
C LEU A 86 -10.52 10.10 4.22
N SER A 87 -11.15 9.53 3.20
CA SER A 87 -11.82 10.31 2.16
C SER A 87 -12.90 11.21 2.74
N LYS A 88 -13.76 10.72 3.63
CA LYS A 88 -14.76 11.55 4.33
C LYS A 88 -14.14 12.70 5.14
N LYS A 89 -12.89 12.58 5.57
CA LYS A 89 -12.15 13.66 6.24
C LYS A 89 -11.61 14.71 5.28
N GLY A 90 -11.82 14.55 3.97
CA GLY A 90 -11.45 15.54 2.96
C GLY A 90 -10.16 15.21 2.23
N PHE A 91 -9.80 13.94 2.11
CA PHE A 91 -8.66 13.48 1.33
C PHE A 91 -9.11 12.81 0.04
N LEU A 92 -8.34 12.99 -1.02
CA LEU A 92 -8.33 12.10 -2.18
C LEU A 92 -7.41 10.94 -1.85
N VAL A 93 -7.94 9.71 -1.82
CA VAL A 93 -7.20 8.53 -1.36
C VAL A 93 -7.03 7.54 -2.50
N TYR A 94 -5.79 7.10 -2.72
CA TYR A 94 -5.43 6.00 -3.60
C TYR A 94 -4.97 4.82 -2.75
N SER A 95 -5.73 3.72 -2.75
CA SER A 95 -5.38 2.47 -2.07
C SER A 95 -4.79 1.51 -3.10
N MET A 96 -3.49 1.28 -3.03
CA MET A 96 -2.79 0.48 -4.02
C MET A 96 -2.69 -0.99 -3.63
N GLU A 97 -2.74 -1.85 -4.64
CA GLU A 97 -2.29 -3.23 -4.59
C GLU A 97 -0.81 -3.30 -4.95
N TYR A 98 -0.11 -4.33 -4.51
CA TYR A 98 1.26 -4.65 -4.89
C TYR A 98 1.49 -6.16 -4.87
N ARG A 99 2.48 -6.64 -5.59
CA ARG A 99 2.82 -8.07 -5.62
C ARG A 99 3.26 -8.56 -4.24
N LEU A 100 2.93 -9.79 -3.91
CA LEU A 100 3.22 -10.38 -2.61
C LEU A 100 4.35 -11.41 -2.73
N ILE A 101 5.18 -11.53 -1.69
CA ILE A 101 6.14 -12.60 -1.54
C ILE A 101 5.36 -13.93 -1.36
N PRO A 102 5.73 -15.06 -1.95
CA PRO A 102 6.98 -15.33 -2.69
C PRO A 102 6.92 -15.08 -4.20
N ASP A 103 5.82 -14.51 -4.74
CA ASP A 103 5.67 -14.29 -6.18
C ASP A 103 6.59 -13.18 -6.71
N CYS A 104 7.20 -12.43 -5.80
CA CYS A 104 8.17 -11.37 -6.07
C CYS A 104 9.14 -11.21 -4.89
N THR A 105 10.14 -10.35 -5.03
CA THR A 105 11.05 -9.95 -3.96
C THR A 105 10.53 -8.71 -3.21
N PHE A 106 11.09 -8.43 -2.03
CA PHE A 106 10.84 -7.18 -1.29
C PHE A 106 11.11 -5.92 -2.15
N PHE A 107 12.20 -5.95 -2.93
CA PHE A 107 12.53 -4.83 -3.80
C PHE A 107 11.56 -4.68 -4.99
N ASP A 108 10.92 -5.76 -5.42
CA ASP A 108 9.86 -5.68 -6.42
C ASP A 108 8.60 -5.03 -5.85
N GLN A 109 8.25 -5.31 -4.58
CA GLN A 109 7.16 -4.60 -3.89
C GLN A 109 7.43 -3.08 -3.82
N LEU A 110 8.67 -2.68 -3.55
CA LEU A 110 9.06 -1.28 -3.56
C LEU A 110 8.96 -0.67 -4.97
N ARG A 111 9.32 -1.42 -6.03
CA ARG A 111 9.13 -0.97 -7.43
C ARG A 111 7.66 -0.75 -7.74
N ASP A 112 6.77 -1.64 -7.26
CA ASP A 112 5.33 -1.51 -7.45
C ASP A 112 4.80 -0.24 -6.77
N ILE A 113 5.28 0.08 -5.56
CA ILE A 113 4.93 1.33 -4.87
C ILE A 113 5.34 2.55 -5.71
N PHE A 114 6.54 2.55 -6.29
CA PHE A 114 6.98 3.67 -7.12
C PHE A 114 6.21 3.78 -8.43
N LEU A 115 5.79 2.68 -9.03
CA LEU A 115 4.88 2.70 -10.19
C LEU A 115 3.54 3.35 -9.81
N ALA A 116 2.96 2.99 -8.66
CA ALA A 116 1.74 3.63 -8.18
C ALA A 116 1.94 5.11 -7.82
N MET A 117 3.08 5.48 -7.25
CA MET A 117 3.43 6.88 -6.99
C MET A 117 3.60 7.68 -8.29
N ASP A 118 4.19 7.10 -9.33
CA ASP A 118 4.30 7.74 -10.65
C ASP A 118 2.91 7.94 -11.26
N PHE A 119 2.02 6.95 -11.19
CA PHE A 119 0.63 7.09 -11.61
C PHE A 119 -0.08 8.23 -10.87
N VAL A 120 0.02 8.28 -9.54
CA VAL A 120 -0.60 9.36 -8.74
C VAL A 120 -0.03 10.72 -9.13
N LYS A 121 1.27 10.83 -9.34
CA LYS A 121 1.91 12.06 -9.81
C LYS A 121 1.36 12.56 -11.14
N GLU A 122 1.05 11.64 -12.05
CA GLU A 122 0.54 11.96 -13.39
C GLU A 122 -0.96 12.28 -13.40
N HIS A 123 -1.75 11.65 -12.52
CA HIS A 123 -3.22 11.67 -12.62
C HIS A 123 -3.91 12.46 -11.51
N ALA A 124 -3.29 12.60 -10.32
CA ALA A 124 -3.98 13.16 -9.16
C ALA A 124 -4.50 14.59 -9.38
N ALA A 125 -3.79 15.42 -10.14
CA ALA A 125 -4.25 16.78 -10.44
C ALA A 125 -5.58 16.76 -11.23
N ALA A 126 -5.71 15.88 -12.22
CA ALA A 126 -6.94 15.70 -12.97
C ALA A 126 -8.07 15.12 -12.11
N ASP A 127 -7.71 14.31 -11.14
CA ASP A 127 -8.62 13.75 -10.12
C ASP A 127 -8.97 14.77 -9.02
N GLY A 128 -8.47 16.01 -9.09
CA GLY A 128 -8.69 17.06 -8.09
C GLY A 128 -7.83 16.88 -6.83
N GLY A 129 -6.65 16.26 -6.96
CA GLY A 129 -5.66 16.12 -5.90
C GLY A 129 -4.67 17.27 -5.87
N ASP A 130 -4.29 17.67 -4.67
CA ASP A 130 -3.23 18.65 -4.40
C ASP A 130 -1.89 17.94 -4.25
N LEU A 131 -1.08 17.98 -5.30
CA LEU A 131 0.27 17.39 -5.30
C LEU A 131 1.26 18.14 -4.38
N SER A 132 0.89 19.32 -3.88
CA SER A 132 1.68 20.00 -2.85
C SER A 132 1.42 19.45 -1.44
N HIS A 133 0.44 18.56 -1.27
CA HIS A 133 0.08 17.91 -0.01
C HIS A 133 -0.17 16.41 -0.21
N VAL A 134 0.89 15.65 -0.40
CA VAL A 134 0.84 14.18 -0.58
C VAL A 134 1.36 13.47 0.67
N TYR A 135 0.61 12.48 1.12
CA TYR A 135 0.91 11.66 2.29
C TYR A 135 0.98 10.19 1.90
N LEU A 136 1.93 9.46 2.48
CA LEU A 136 2.04 8.01 2.32
C LEU A 136 1.64 7.34 3.63
N VAL A 137 0.62 6.51 3.58
CA VAL A 137 0.03 5.86 4.76
C VAL A 137 0.14 4.35 4.59
N GLY A 138 0.46 3.64 5.66
CA GLY A 138 0.49 2.19 5.63
C GLY A 138 0.35 1.58 7.02
N ASP A 139 -0.12 0.35 7.07
CA ASP A 139 -0.23 -0.44 8.29
C ASP A 139 0.67 -1.67 8.23
N SER A 140 1.22 -2.10 9.37
CA SER A 140 2.02 -3.32 9.51
C SER A 140 3.13 -3.43 8.44
N GLY A 141 3.08 -4.44 7.55
CA GLY A 141 3.97 -4.60 6.42
C GLY A 141 3.93 -3.42 5.44
N GLY A 142 2.75 -2.82 5.22
CA GLY A 142 2.59 -1.62 4.40
C GLY A 142 3.28 -0.40 5.00
N ALA A 143 3.29 -0.25 6.33
CA ALA A 143 4.05 0.81 7.00
C ALA A 143 5.56 0.60 6.85
N CYS A 144 6.03 -0.64 6.89
CA CYS A 144 7.42 -0.99 6.57
C CYS A 144 7.78 -0.54 5.14
N LEU A 145 7.00 -0.96 4.16
CA LEU A 145 7.20 -0.59 2.75
C LEU A 145 7.15 0.94 2.54
N ALA A 146 6.20 1.63 3.16
CA ALA A 146 6.10 3.10 3.10
C ALA A 146 7.36 3.80 3.66
N THR A 147 7.94 3.26 4.74
CA THR A 147 9.18 3.77 5.33
C THR A 147 10.36 3.59 4.37
N TYR A 148 10.51 2.42 3.78
CA TYR A 148 11.58 2.17 2.80
C TYR A 148 11.38 2.99 1.52
N ALA A 149 10.15 3.12 1.03
CA ALA A 149 9.84 3.96 -0.12
C ALA A 149 10.22 5.43 0.16
N ASN A 150 9.89 5.96 1.34
CA ASN A 150 10.29 7.30 1.72
C ASN A 150 11.81 7.47 1.82
N ALA A 151 12.53 6.48 2.35
CA ALA A 151 13.99 6.51 2.41
C ALA A 151 14.62 6.50 1.01
N ILE A 152 14.13 5.66 0.09
CA ILE A 152 14.56 5.60 -1.30
C ILE A 152 14.27 6.93 -2.02
N GLN A 153 13.08 7.51 -1.81
CA GLN A 153 12.66 8.77 -2.42
C GLN A 153 13.58 9.93 -2.04
N ASN A 154 14.10 9.93 -0.82
CA ASN A 154 14.88 11.04 -0.27
C ASN A 154 16.40 10.81 -0.26
N SER A 155 16.90 9.66 -0.76
CA SER A 155 18.33 9.35 -0.76
C SER A 155 18.79 8.65 -2.04
N LYS A 156 19.57 9.36 -2.86
CA LYS A 156 20.19 8.76 -4.06
C LYS A 156 21.05 7.54 -3.75
N LYS A 157 21.73 7.52 -2.58
CA LYS A 157 22.55 6.41 -2.13
C LYS A 157 21.70 5.17 -1.86
N ILE A 158 20.58 5.34 -1.14
CA ILE A 158 19.65 4.24 -0.82
C ILE A 158 18.95 3.76 -2.10
N ALA A 159 18.48 4.67 -2.95
CA ALA A 159 17.85 4.33 -4.23
C ALA A 159 18.78 3.48 -5.11
N LYS A 160 20.06 3.87 -5.21
CA LYS A 160 21.08 3.11 -5.97
C LYS A 160 21.32 1.73 -5.35
N ALA A 161 21.43 1.63 -4.02
CA ALA A 161 21.65 0.37 -3.33
C ALA A 161 20.45 -0.60 -3.49
N ALA A 162 19.24 -0.06 -3.44
CA ALA A 162 18.00 -0.82 -3.62
C ALA A 162 17.73 -1.20 -5.10
N GLY A 163 18.42 -0.59 -6.05
CA GLY A 163 18.13 -0.76 -7.48
C GLY A 163 16.72 -0.30 -7.87
N VAL A 164 16.20 0.72 -7.17
CA VAL A 164 14.84 1.25 -7.36
C VAL A 164 14.91 2.72 -7.75
N LYS A 165 14.19 3.09 -8.81
CA LYS A 165 14.13 4.47 -9.30
C LYS A 165 13.05 5.24 -8.52
N PRO A 166 13.39 6.35 -7.85
CA PRO A 166 12.40 7.22 -7.19
C PRO A 166 11.44 7.87 -8.19
N SER A 167 10.17 8.05 -7.81
CA SER A 167 9.15 8.74 -8.62
C SER A 167 9.38 10.26 -8.72
N GLY A 168 10.07 10.84 -7.75
CA GLY A 168 10.20 12.29 -7.60
C GLY A 168 8.92 12.97 -7.07
N LEU A 169 7.89 12.21 -6.71
CA LEU A 169 6.70 12.73 -6.03
C LEU A 169 7.05 13.08 -4.58
N LYS A 170 6.92 14.35 -4.20
CA LYS A 170 7.25 14.77 -2.83
C LYS A 170 6.22 14.24 -1.85
N VAL A 171 6.66 13.42 -0.89
CA VAL A 171 5.85 12.97 0.26
C VAL A 171 6.09 13.93 1.43
N HIS A 172 5.00 14.51 1.99
CA HIS A 172 5.06 15.50 3.03
C HIS A 172 5.04 14.91 4.43
N ALA A 173 4.35 13.80 4.62
CA ALA A 173 4.36 13.05 5.87
C ALA A 173 4.03 11.57 5.65
N LEU A 174 4.40 10.76 6.63
CA LEU A 174 4.07 9.34 6.72
C LEU A 174 3.03 9.10 7.81
N GLY A 175 2.01 8.30 7.50
CA GLY A 175 1.09 7.73 8.49
C GLY A 175 1.43 6.26 8.69
N LEU A 176 2.11 5.93 9.77
CA LEU A 176 2.62 4.57 10.02
C LEU A 176 1.85 3.91 11.17
N ILE A 177 1.07 2.89 10.86
CA ILE A 177 0.19 2.21 11.80
C ILE A 177 0.76 0.83 12.12
N SER A 178 1.18 0.62 13.36
CA SER A 178 1.71 -0.68 13.85
C SER A 178 2.77 -1.31 12.93
N GLY A 179 3.71 -0.50 12.43
CA GLY A 179 4.66 -0.90 11.39
C GLY A 179 5.68 -1.95 11.83
N MET A 180 6.07 -2.80 10.89
CA MET A 180 7.13 -3.79 11.04
C MET A 180 8.51 -3.13 10.82
N PHE A 181 9.11 -2.53 11.85
CA PHE A 181 10.35 -1.77 11.70
C PHE A 181 11.63 -2.53 12.10
N TYR A 182 11.49 -3.64 12.83
CA TYR A 182 12.63 -4.43 13.30
C TYR A 182 13.01 -5.55 12.32
N THR A 183 13.21 -5.20 11.06
CA THR A 183 13.48 -6.16 9.97
C THR A 183 14.76 -6.98 10.14
N THR A 184 15.65 -6.60 11.07
CA THR A 184 16.87 -7.34 11.42
C THR A 184 16.77 -8.10 12.76
N LYS A 185 15.63 -7.98 13.47
CA LYS A 185 15.38 -8.60 14.77
C LYS A 185 14.07 -9.37 14.70
N PHE A 186 14.11 -10.51 14.05
CA PHE A 186 12.91 -11.31 13.72
C PHE A 186 12.17 -11.84 14.96
N ASP A 187 12.89 -12.03 16.07
CA ASP A 187 12.30 -12.36 17.37
C ASP A 187 11.31 -11.29 17.87
N LYS A 188 11.39 -10.07 17.34
CA LYS A 188 10.53 -8.94 17.70
C LYS A 188 9.37 -8.68 16.75
N ILE A 189 9.30 -9.38 15.62
CA ILE A 189 8.22 -9.18 14.61
C ILE A 189 6.92 -9.91 15.03
N GLY A 190 6.94 -10.72 16.09
CA GLY A 190 5.77 -11.40 16.63
C GLY A 190 5.33 -12.64 15.83
N LEU A 191 4.24 -13.27 16.29
CA LEU A 191 3.74 -14.58 15.85
C LEU A 191 3.19 -14.69 14.42
N PHE A 192 3.28 -13.63 13.61
CA PHE A 192 2.72 -13.63 12.25
C PHE A 192 3.60 -14.34 11.21
N LEU A 193 4.85 -14.63 11.53
CA LEU A 193 5.76 -15.33 10.63
C LEU A 193 6.22 -16.64 11.30
N PRO A 194 5.53 -17.75 11.03
CA PRO A 194 6.04 -19.05 11.46
C PRO A 194 7.37 -19.32 10.75
N GLU A 195 8.41 -19.59 11.55
CA GLU A 195 9.76 -19.91 11.09
C GLU A 195 10.44 -18.77 10.29
N SER A 196 10.94 -17.81 11.05
CA SER A 196 11.62 -16.57 10.61
C SER A 196 12.76 -16.77 9.59
N HIS A 197 13.40 -17.93 9.53
CA HIS A 197 14.49 -18.19 8.58
C HIS A 197 14.03 -18.22 7.13
N ALA A 198 12.85 -18.77 6.84
CA ALA A 198 12.33 -18.85 5.47
C ALA A 198 11.98 -17.47 4.88
N VAL A 199 11.62 -16.49 5.71
CA VAL A 199 11.33 -15.12 5.29
C VAL A 199 12.60 -14.33 5.04
N ILE A 200 13.68 -14.59 5.80
CA ILE A 200 14.98 -13.96 5.60
C ILE A 200 15.54 -14.32 4.23
N ASP A 201 15.52 -15.60 3.88
CA ASP A 201 16.00 -16.08 2.59
C ASP A 201 15.18 -15.54 1.41
N MET A 202 13.95 -15.07 1.65
CA MET A 202 13.09 -14.43 0.64
C MET A 202 13.30 -12.91 0.57
N LEU A 203 13.90 -12.29 1.58
CA LEU A 203 14.16 -10.85 1.63
C LEU A 203 15.54 -10.48 1.10
N THR A 204 16.45 -11.44 0.98
CA THR A 204 17.81 -11.31 0.43
C THR A 204 17.87 -11.82 -1.00
#